data_d5a66d9d8288e820f3094824c1807fb7
#
_entry.id   d5a66d9d8288e820f3094824c1807fb7
#
_cell.length_a   1.000
_cell.length_b   1.000
_cell.length_c   1.000
_cell.angle_alpha   90.00
_cell.angle_beta   90.00
_cell.angle_gamma   90.00
#
_symmetry.space_group_name_H-M   'P 1'
#
loop_
_entity.id
_entity.type
_entity.pdbx_description
1 polymer ?
#
loop_
_entity_poly.entity_id
_entity_poly.type
_entity_poly.pdbx_seq_one_letter_code
_entity_poly.pdbx_strand_id
1 'polypeptide(L)'
;MKEKARILVVDDNETNRDILVTRLSAHGYEMLQAADGEEALSSIREHHPDLVLLDVMMPKLDGFEVCRRVRRDASLPFIPIVLVTARADSADIITGLDAGADEYLVKPVDQAALVARVRSMLRIKQLHDQVQGQAAELTGWNRTLQQRVDEQVAELNRLNRLKGFLSPQIAKVVLSSADKNLLESHRREITAVFCDLRGFTAFAESAEPEDVFRVMQEYYRCLGRSIERFEGTLERFVGDGLLIFFNDPLPCPDPSVRAVRMAVEMRNEVAALAEKWRSFGHHLGFGIGVAAGYATLGEVGYEGRFHYAAIGTVVNLGARLGSEAADGQILIDGRVRAAVEAIATTESVGELTLKGLRLPVHAFNVRGLVA
;
A
#
# COMPACT_ATOMS: atom_id res chain seq x y z
N MET A 1 -37.62 -19.11 -19.45
CA MET A 1 -38.71 -18.45 -20.20
C MET A 1 -38.72 -17.00 -19.73
N LYS A 2 -38.72 -15.99 -20.64
CA LYS A 2 -38.94 -14.59 -20.21
C LYS A 2 -40.35 -14.52 -19.60
N GLU A 3 -40.46 -14.08 -18.34
CA GLU A 3 -41.76 -13.77 -17.74
C GLU A 3 -42.48 -12.76 -18.62
N LYS A 4 -43.79 -12.97 -18.77
CA LYS A 4 -44.60 -12.03 -19.53
C LYS A 4 -44.72 -10.75 -18.72
N ALA A 5 -44.51 -9.59 -19.39
CA ALA A 5 -44.67 -8.32 -18.71
C ALA A 5 -46.11 -8.15 -18.22
N ARG A 6 -46.25 -7.73 -16.94
CA ARG A 6 -47.51 -7.48 -16.29
C ARG A 6 -47.96 -6.03 -16.42
N ILE A 7 -49.15 -5.83 -16.95
CA ILE A 7 -49.67 -4.49 -17.15
C ILE A 7 -50.94 -4.33 -16.34
N LEU A 8 -50.99 -3.33 -15.48
CA LEU A 8 -52.20 -2.95 -14.73
C LEU A 8 -52.99 -1.91 -15.57
N VAL A 9 -54.27 -2.23 -15.82
CA VAL A 9 -55.22 -1.31 -16.45
C VAL A 9 -56.20 -0.82 -15.39
N VAL A 10 -56.28 0.50 -15.21
CA VAL A 10 -57.11 1.17 -14.23
C VAL A 10 -58.07 2.12 -14.96
N ASP A 11 -59.36 1.88 -14.90
CA ASP A 11 -60.40 2.73 -15.46
C ASP A 11 -61.71 2.41 -14.71
N ASP A 12 -62.53 3.36 -14.35
CA ASP A 12 -63.79 3.13 -13.64
C ASP A 12 -64.86 2.48 -14.52
N ASN A 13 -64.74 2.67 -15.86
CA ASN A 13 -65.61 2.08 -16.83
C ASN A 13 -65.16 0.68 -17.27
N GLU A 14 -65.93 -0.36 -16.96
CA GLU A 14 -65.61 -1.75 -17.27
C GLU A 14 -65.39 -1.98 -18.80
N THR A 15 -66.19 -1.35 -19.64
CA THR A 15 -66.05 -1.47 -21.11
C THR A 15 -64.69 -0.94 -21.60
N ASN A 16 -64.24 0.17 -21.02
CA ASN A 16 -62.93 0.74 -21.35
C ASN A 16 -61.79 -0.21 -20.91
N ARG A 17 -61.90 -0.77 -19.69
CA ARG A 17 -60.93 -1.74 -19.21
C ARG A 17 -60.86 -2.96 -20.09
N ASP A 18 -62.01 -3.54 -20.44
CA ASP A 18 -62.06 -4.73 -21.31
C ASP A 18 -61.48 -4.53 -22.68
N ILE A 19 -61.70 -3.36 -23.28
CA ILE A 19 -61.11 -2.98 -24.56
C ILE A 19 -59.57 -2.95 -24.47
N LEU A 20 -59.03 -2.29 -23.45
CA LEU A 20 -57.57 -2.19 -23.27
C LEU A 20 -56.93 -3.55 -22.96
N VAL A 21 -57.58 -4.31 -22.07
CA VAL A 21 -57.15 -5.67 -21.69
C VAL A 21 -57.16 -6.61 -22.90
N THR A 22 -58.23 -6.63 -23.69
CA THR A 22 -58.34 -7.47 -24.89
C THR A 22 -57.24 -7.13 -25.91
N ARG A 23 -57.04 -5.84 -26.17
CA ARG A 23 -56.01 -5.38 -27.12
C ARG A 23 -54.59 -5.75 -26.69
N LEU A 24 -54.25 -5.61 -25.41
CA LEU A 24 -52.91 -5.89 -24.92
C LEU A 24 -52.66 -7.37 -24.66
N SER A 25 -53.65 -8.12 -24.18
CA SER A 25 -53.55 -9.59 -24.05
C SER A 25 -53.20 -10.27 -25.39
N ALA A 26 -53.74 -9.76 -26.51
CA ALA A 26 -53.42 -10.26 -27.85
C ALA A 26 -51.92 -10.09 -28.21
N HIS A 27 -51.20 -9.21 -27.52
CA HIS A 27 -49.76 -9.00 -27.69
C HIS A 27 -48.92 -9.77 -26.71
N GLY A 28 -49.54 -10.65 -25.89
CA GLY A 28 -48.85 -11.57 -25.01
C GLY A 28 -48.52 -11.03 -23.62
N TYR A 29 -49.06 -9.85 -23.24
CA TYR A 29 -48.91 -9.31 -21.88
C TYR A 29 -49.86 -9.99 -20.89
N GLU A 30 -49.42 -10.04 -19.63
CA GLU A 30 -50.29 -10.46 -18.51
C GLU A 30 -51.02 -9.24 -17.98
N MET A 31 -52.32 -9.36 -17.81
CA MET A 31 -53.16 -8.21 -17.51
C MET A 31 -53.70 -8.29 -16.07
N LEU A 32 -53.52 -7.19 -15.35
CA LEU A 32 -54.12 -6.88 -14.07
C LEU A 32 -55.17 -5.78 -14.30
N GLN A 33 -56.21 -5.75 -13.48
CA GLN A 33 -57.29 -4.76 -13.59
C GLN A 33 -57.62 -4.14 -12.22
N ALA A 34 -57.98 -2.86 -12.22
CA ALA A 34 -58.51 -2.15 -11.09
C ALA A 34 -59.61 -1.19 -11.52
N ALA A 35 -60.64 -1.02 -10.73
CA ALA A 35 -61.79 -0.20 -11.04
C ALA A 35 -61.74 1.22 -10.44
N ASP A 36 -60.83 1.49 -9.55
CA ASP A 36 -60.59 2.80 -8.95
C ASP A 36 -59.14 2.98 -8.48
N GLY A 37 -58.81 4.19 -8.02
CA GLY A 37 -57.44 4.52 -7.60
C GLY A 37 -56.96 3.82 -6.30
N GLU A 38 -57.87 3.42 -5.42
CA GLU A 38 -57.52 2.69 -4.19
C GLU A 38 -57.16 1.24 -4.51
N GLU A 39 -57.98 0.61 -5.37
CA GLU A 39 -57.69 -0.74 -5.88
C GLU A 39 -56.40 -0.76 -6.71
N ALA A 40 -56.17 0.28 -7.49
CA ALA A 40 -54.91 0.44 -8.23
C ALA A 40 -53.68 0.48 -7.32
N LEU A 41 -53.67 1.28 -6.24
CA LEU A 41 -52.58 1.33 -5.28
C LEU A 41 -52.33 0.01 -4.56
N SER A 42 -53.42 -0.71 -4.22
CA SER A 42 -53.30 -2.04 -3.61
C SER A 42 -52.68 -3.04 -4.58
N SER A 43 -53.17 -3.08 -5.82
CA SER A 43 -52.64 -3.94 -6.89
C SER A 43 -51.18 -3.64 -7.21
N ILE A 44 -50.75 -2.35 -7.24
CA ILE A 44 -49.38 -1.94 -7.49
C ILE A 44 -48.48 -2.48 -6.39
N ARG A 45 -48.85 -2.39 -5.13
CA ARG A 45 -48.04 -2.88 -3.99
C ARG A 45 -47.97 -4.40 -3.91
N GLU A 46 -49.05 -5.09 -4.25
CA GLU A 46 -49.12 -6.55 -4.14
C GLU A 46 -48.44 -7.25 -5.33
N HIS A 47 -48.67 -6.72 -6.53
CA HIS A 47 -48.28 -7.43 -7.76
C HIS A 47 -47.11 -6.84 -8.49
N HIS A 48 -46.65 -5.63 -8.13
CA HIS A 48 -45.53 -4.93 -8.78
C HIS A 48 -45.59 -4.98 -10.32
N PRO A 49 -46.62 -4.39 -10.97
CA PRO A 49 -46.74 -4.43 -12.43
C PRO A 49 -45.56 -3.74 -13.12
N ASP A 50 -45.25 -4.18 -14.36
CA ASP A 50 -44.19 -3.59 -15.17
C ASP A 50 -44.61 -2.28 -15.83
N LEU A 51 -45.90 -2.01 -15.89
CA LEU A 51 -46.49 -0.79 -16.41
C LEU A 51 -47.91 -0.60 -15.89
N VAL A 52 -48.34 0.65 -15.68
CA VAL A 52 -49.70 1.02 -15.33
C VAL A 52 -50.31 1.90 -16.42
N LEU A 53 -51.46 1.49 -16.94
CA LEU A 53 -52.35 2.35 -17.73
C LEU A 53 -53.42 2.87 -16.79
N LEU A 54 -53.51 4.19 -16.61
CA LEU A 54 -54.30 4.80 -15.56
C LEU A 54 -55.23 5.86 -16.09
N ASP A 55 -56.51 5.66 -15.91
CA ASP A 55 -57.45 6.75 -16.21
C ASP A 55 -57.29 7.90 -15.23
N VAL A 56 -57.45 9.13 -15.75
CA VAL A 56 -57.37 10.34 -14.94
C VAL A 56 -58.63 10.57 -14.14
N MET A 57 -59.78 10.35 -14.75
CA MET A 57 -61.10 10.73 -14.20
C MET A 57 -61.77 9.48 -13.55
N MET A 58 -61.49 9.28 -12.29
CA MET A 58 -62.06 8.14 -11.55
C MET A 58 -62.66 8.63 -10.21
N PRO A 59 -63.70 7.92 -9.71
CA PRO A 59 -64.27 8.20 -8.39
C PRO A 59 -63.26 7.86 -7.27
N LYS A 60 -63.49 8.45 -6.10
CA LYS A 60 -62.71 8.29 -4.86
C LYS A 60 -61.31 8.90 -4.94
N LEU A 61 -60.47 8.38 -5.83
CA LEU A 61 -59.08 8.82 -6.02
C LEU A 61 -58.77 8.96 -7.52
N ASP A 62 -58.42 10.18 -7.93
CA ASP A 62 -58.13 10.46 -9.32
C ASP A 62 -56.73 9.92 -9.73
N GLY A 63 -56.50 9.82 -11.05
CA GLY A 63 -55.25 9.28 -11.58
C GLY A 63 -54.01 10.11 -11.22
N PHE A 64 -54.14 11.42 -11.05
CA PHE A 64 -53.03 12.29 -10.66
C PHE A 64 -52.59 12.01 -9.21
N GLU A 65 -53.54 11.78 -8.31
CA GLU A 65 -53.20 11.48 -6.93
C GLU A 65 -52.62 10.06 -6.78
N VAL A 66 -53.07 9.10 -7.60
CA VAL A 66 -52.40 7.78 -7.69
C VAL A 66 -50.95 7.93 -8.10
N CYS A 67 -50.68 8.70 -9.19
CA CYS A 67 -49.29 8.97 -9.61
C CYS A 67 -48.45 9.56 -8.47
N ARG A 68 -48.94 10.61 -7.78
CA ARG A 68 -48.21 11.23 -6.66
C ARG A 68 -47.90 10.27 -5.56
N ARG A 69 -48.85 9.39 -5.18
CA ARG A 69 -48.64 8.38 -4.12
C ARG A 69 -47.64 7.31 -4.53
N VAL A 70 -47.70 6.81 -5.75
CA VAL A 70 -46.73 5.84 -6.26
C VAL A 70 -45.32 6.42 -6.29
N ARG A 71 -45.14 7.68 -6.76
CA ARG A 71 -43.82 8.33 -6.80
C ARG A 71 -43.24 8.68 -5.40
N ARG A 72 -44.10 8.86 -4.41
CA ARG A 72 -43.67 9.11 -3.01
C ARG A 72 -43.34 7.86 -2.24
N ASP A 73 -43.78 6.70 -2.72
CA ASP A 73 -43.55 5.43 -2.06
C ASP A 73 -42.18 4.84 -2.44
N ALA A 74 -41.17 5.13 -1.62
CA ALA A 74 -39.80 4.68 -1.85
C ALA A 74 -39.62 3.15 -1.76
N SER A 75 -40.62 2.40 -1.31
CA SER A 75 -40.59 0.94 -1.26
C SER A 75 -40.91 0.30 -2.61
N LEU A 76 -41.51 1.06 -3.52
CA LEU A 76 -41.88 0.56 -4.86
C LEU A 76 -40.69 0.67 -5.84
N PRO A 77 -40.53 -0.33 -6.71
CA PRO A 77 -39.60 -0.21 -7.83
C PRO A 77 -40.09 0.88 -8.80
N PHE A 78 -39.23 1.30 -9.72
CA PHE A 78 -39.69 2.16 -10.81
C PHE A 78 -40.74 1.44 -11.67
N ILE A 79 -41.95 2.01 -11.77
CA ILE A 79 -43.09 1.52 -12.54
C ILE A 79 -43.51 2.64 -13.46
N PRO A 80 -43.39 2.51 -14.80
CA PRO A 80 -43.91 3.48 -15.75
C PRO A 80 -45.43 3.61 -15.63
N ILE A 81 -45.93 4.84 -15.60
CA ILE A 81 -47.36 5.16 -15.56
C ILE A 81 -47.73 5.94 -16.79
N VAL A 82 -48.67 5.42 -17.56
CA VAL A 82 -49.25 6.08 -18.75
C VAL A 82 -50.67 6.52 -18.39
N LEU A 83 -50.90 7.82 -18.38
CA LEU A 83 -52.24 8.37 -18.16
C LEU A 83 -53.08 8.21 -19.40
N VAL A 84 -54.35 7.79 -19.23
CA VAL A 84 -55.35 7.70 -20.32
C VAL A 84 -56.44 8.72 -20.02
N THR A 85 -56.62 9.71 -20.87
CA THR A 85 -57.51 10.84 -20.57
C THR A 85 -58.47 11.15 -21.73
N ALA A 86 -59.66 11.59 -21.41
CA ALA A 86 -60.61 12.12 -22.40
C ALA A 86 -60.31 13.56 -22.82
N ARG A 87 -59.44 14.26 -22.06
CA ARG A 87 -59.12 15.67 -22.31
C ARG A 87 -57.74 15.78 -22.95
N ALA A 88 -57.71 16.54 -24.06
CA ALA A 88 -56.50 16.80 -24.83
C ALA A 88 -55.90 18.19 -24.51
N ASP A 89 -56.39 18.88 -23.48
CA ASP A 89 -55.90 20.22 -23.13
C ASP A 89 -54.46 20.17 -22.61
N SER A 90 -53.64 21.08 -23.09
CA SER A 90 -52.24 21.17 -22.71
C SER A 90 -52.02 21.33 -21.20
N ALA A 91 -52.96 21.97 -20.48
CA ALA A 91 -52.91 22.15 -19.03
C ALA A 91 -53.04 20.82 -18.25
N ASP A 92 -53.97 19.95 -18.69
CA ASP A 92 -54.19 18.64 -18.07
C ASP A 92 -53.01 17.69 -18.31
N ILE A 93 -52.39 17.77 -19.49
CA ILE A 93 -51.16 16.99 -19.82
C ILE A 93 -49.99 17.42 -18.93
N ILE A 94 -49.76 18.72 -18.77
CA ILE A 94 -48.70 19.25 -17.91
C ILE A 94 -48.94 18.81 -16.46
N THR A 95 -50.16 18.93 -15.97
CA THR A 95 -50.54 18.50 -14.62
C THR A 95 -50.27 17.02 -14.36
N GLY A 96 -50.53 16.17 -15.39
CA GLY A 96 -50.25 14.73 -15.29
C GLY A 96 -48.77 14.38 -15.23
N LEU A 97 -47.94 15.02 -16.06
CA LEU A 97 -46.49 14.82 -16.02
C LEU A 97 -45.86 15.37 -14.73
N ASP A 98 -46.35 16.53 -14.26
CA ASP A 98 -45.92 17.09 -12.98
C ASP A 98 -46.35 16.23 -11.77
N ALA A 99 -47.47 15.50 -11.90
CA ALA A 99 -47.89 14.52 -10.91
C ALA A 99 -47.01 13.24 -10.90
N GLY A 100 -46.13 13.07 -11.89
CA GLY A 100 -45.17 11.98 -11.99
C GLY A 100 -45.58 10.87 -12.97
N ALA A 101 -46.50 11.12 -13.91
CA ALA A 101 -46.71 10.22 -15.04
C ALA A 101 -45.56 10.30 -16.03
N ASP A 102 -45.26 9.19 -16.71
CA ASP A 102 -44.19 9.11 -17.70
C ASP A 102 -44.68 9.39 -19.13
N GLU A 103 -45.95 9.20 -19.34
CA GLU A 103 -46.55 9.36 -20.66
C GLU A 103 -48.07 9.55 -20.53
N TYR A 104 -48.73 9.98 -21.62
CA TYR A 104 -50.19 10.10 -21.69
C TYR A 104 -50.74 9.60 -23.03
N LEU A 105 -52.03 9.20 -23.03
CA LEU A 105 -52.79 8.78 -24.17
C LEU A 105 -54.17 9.44 -24.15
N VAL A 106 -54.62 9.96 -25.30
CA VAL A 106 -55.93 10.62 -25.39
C VAL A 106 -56.98 9.62 -25.89
N LYS A 107 -58.14 9.58 -25.22
CA LYS A 107 -59.31 8.80 -25.68
C LYS A 107 -60.04 9.52 -26.83
N PRO A 108 -60.49 8.81 -27.88
CA PRO A 108 -60.46 7.37 -28.08
C PRO A 108 -59.05 6.88 -28.40
N VAL A 109 -58.59 5.84 -27.69
CA VAL A 109 -57.23 5.31 -27.83
C VAL A 109 -57.06 4.53 -29.10
N ASP A 110 -56.19 5.03 -29.98
CA ASP A 110 -55.76 4.30 -31.20
C ASP A 110 -54.95 3.05 -30.80
N GLN A 111 -55.26 1.91 -31.43
CA GLN A 111 -54.63 0.64 -31.06
C GLN A 111 -53.11 0.63 -31.35
N ALA A 112 -52.70 1.20 -32.49
CA ALA A 112 -51.28 1.22 -32.87
C ALA A 112 -50.48 2.13 -31.91
N ALA A 113 -51.06 3.31 -31.56
CA ALA A 113 -50.48 4.23 -30.60
C ALA A 113 -50.35 3.60 -29.21
N LEU A 114 -51.38 2.90 -28.71
CA LEU A 114 -51.36 2.19 -27.43
C LEU A 114 -50.21 1.18 -27.35
N VAL A 115 -50.13 0.30 -28.35
CA VAL A 115 -49.09 -0.77 -28.34
C VAL A 115 -47.69 -0.17 -28.46
N ALA A 116 -47.52 0.88 -29.28
CA ALA A 116 -46.25 1.56 -29.42
C ALA A 116 -45.79 2.21 -28.11
N ARG A 117 -46.69 2.90 -27.38
CA ARG A 117 -46.39 3.54 -26.07
C ARG A 117 -46.09 2.52 -25.01
N VAL A 118 -46.92 1.48 -24.89
CA VAL A 118 -46.68 0.38 -23.95
C VAL A 118 -45.31 -0.27 -24.16
N ARG A 119 -44.96 -0.58 -25.41
CA ARG A 119 -43.65 -1.14 -25.76
C ARG A 119 -42.50 -0.22 -25.38
N SER A 120 -42.66 1.09 -25.66
CA SER A 120 -41.64 2.10 -25.30
C SER A 120 -41.42 2.19 -23.79
N MET A 121 -42.48 2.23 -23.01
CA MET A 121 -42.44 2.32 -21.56
C MET A 121 -41.88 1.05 -20.91
N LEU A 122 -42.23 -0.12 -21.38
CA LEU A 122 -41.64 -1.38 -20.94
C LEU A 122 -40.15 -1.47 -21.26
N ARG A 123 -39.70 -0.91 -22.38
CA ARG A 123 -38.26 -0.80 -22.68
C ARG A 123 -37.54 0.13 -21.70
N ILE A 124 -38.14 1.26 -21.35
CA ILE A 124 -37.59 2.19 -20.36
C ILE A 124 -37.46 1.49 -18.98
N LYS A 125 -38.52 0.78 -18.58
CA LYS A 125 -38.51 -0.02 -17.35
C LYS A 125 -37.36 -1.04 -17.35
N GLN A 126 -37.20 -1.79 -18.42
CA GLN A 126 -36.15 -2.79 -18.57
C GLN A 126 -34.74 -2.17 -18.46
N LEU A 127 -34.50 -1.03 -19.12
CA LEU A 127 -33.22 -0.32 -19.07
C LEU A 127 -32.96 0.24 -17.67
N HIS A 128 -33.99 0.77 -17.02
CA HIS A 128 -33.87 1.27 -15.65
C HIS A 128 -33.46 0.15 -14.68
N ASP A 129 -34.13 -0.99 -14.72
CA ASP A 129 -33.84 -2.13 -13.88
C ASP A 129 -32.43 -2.70 -14.14
N GLN A 130 -32.01 -2.72 -15.40
CA GLN A 130 -30.65 -3.13 -15.76
C GLN A 130 -29.59 -2.19 -15.16
N VAL A 131 -29.79 -0.87 -15.25
CA VAL A 131 -28.87 0.13 -14.68
C VAL A 131 -28.80 -0.02 -13.15
N GLN A 132 -29.93 -0.19 -12.49
CA GLN A 132 -29.98 -0.39 -11.05
C GLN A 132 -29.26 -1.68 -10.61
N GLY A 133 -29.46 -2.77 -11.35
CA GLY A 133 -28.76 -4.03 -11.10
C GLY A 133 -27.26 -3.89 -11.26
N GLN A 134 -26.78 -3.24 -12.34
CA GLN A 134 -25.35 -2.99 -12.55
C GLN A 134 -24.74 -2.08 -11.48
N ALA A 135 -25.48 -1.05 -11.05
CA ALA A 135 -25.01 -0.16 -9.98
C ALA A 135 -24.83 -0.91 -8.64
N ALA A 136 -25.77 -1.80 -8.31
CA ALA A 136 -25.68 -2.64 -7.11
C ALA A 136 -24.48 -3.61 -7.19
N GLU A 137 -24.29 -4.25 -8.34
CA GLU A 137 -23.16 -5.16 -8.58
C GLU A 137 -21.80 -4.42 -8.48
N LEU A 138 -21.66 -3.27 -9.13
CA LEU A 138 -20.48 -2.42 -9.04
C LEU A 138 -20.15 -2.01 -7.61
N THR A 139 -21.16 -1.66 -6.82
CA THR A 139 -20.96 -1.32 -5.41
C THR A 139 -20.43 -2.51 -4.62
N GLY A 140 -20.96 -3.71 -4.88
CA GLY A 140 -20.45 -4.94 -4.28
C GLY A 140 -18.99 -5.23 -4.64
N TRP A 141 -18.66 -5.09 -5.93
CA TRP A 141 -17.29 -5.32 -6.42
C TRP A 141 -16.29 -4.31 -5.85
N ASN A 142 -16.66 -3.02 -5.79
CA ASN A 142 -15.82 -1.99 -5.20
C ASN A 142 -15.50 -2.30 -3.72
N ARG A 143 -16.47 -2.77 -2.95
CA ARG A 143 -16.26 -3.16 -1.56
C ARG A 143 -15.28 -4.33 -1.43
N THR A 144 -15.43 -5.34 -2.27
CA THR A 144 -14.54 -6.52 -2.29
C THR A 144 -13.11 -6.13 -2.73
N LEU A 145 -12.97 -5.28 -3.75
CA LEU A 145 -11.68 -4.78 -4.20
C LEU A 145 -10.98 -3.98 -3.10
N GLN A 146 -11.69 -3.10 -2.42
CA GLN A 146 -11.13 -2.31 -1.33
C GLN A 146 -10.58 -3.20 -0.21
N GLN A 147 -11.33 -4.22 0.19
CA GLN A 147 -10.87 -5.19 1.19
C GLN A 147 -9.57 -5.90 0.77
N ARG A 148 -9.50 -6.36 -0.49
CA ARG A 148 -8.28 -7.00 -1.02
C ARG A 148 -7.08 -6.06 -1.05
N VAL A 149 -7.29 -4.79 -1.43
CA VAL A 149 -6.23 -3.77 -1.41
C VAL A 149 -5.72 -3.56 0.01
N ASP A 150 -6.62 -3.42 0.97
CA ASP A 150 -6.25 -3.20 2.38
C ASP A 150 -5.46 -4.41 2.95
N GLU A 151 -5.86 -5.63 2.63
CA GLU A 151 -5.14 -6.87 2.99
C GLU A 151 -3.74 -6.92 2.36
N GLN A 152 -3.62 -6.60 1.06
CA GLN A 152 -2.33 -6.57 0.37
C GLN A 152 -1.40 -5.48 0.91
N VAL A 153 -1.93 -4.30 1.21
CA VAL A 153 -1.16 -3.21 1.84
C VAL A 153 -0.67 -3.61 3.24
N ALA A 154 -1.50 -4.27 4.03
CA ALA A 154 -1.11 -4.78 5.34
C ALA A 154 0.01 -5.82 5.24
N GLU A 155 -0.08 -6.75 4.30
CA GLU A 155 0.96 -7.77 4.04
C GLU A 155 2.27 -7.15 3.53
N LEU A 156 2.20 -6.20 2.58
CA LEU A 156 3.36 -5.45 2.11
C LEU A 156 4.05 -4.68 3.25
N ASN A 157 3.28 -4.05 4.12
CA ASN A 157 3.82 -3.35 5.29
C ASN A 157 4.48 -4.30 6.28
N ARG A 158 3.95 -5.51 6.44
CA ARG A 158 4.56 -6.57 7.26
C ARG A 158 5.89 -7.01 6.65
N LEU A 159 5.93 -7.31 5.36
CA LEU A 159 7.15 -7.68 4.63
C LEU A 159 8.19 -6.56 4.66
N ASN A 160 7.78 -5.31 4.49
CA ASN A 160 8.68 -4.16 4.57
C ASN A 160 9.30 -3.97 5.97
N ARG A 161 8.59 -4.28 7.04
CA ARG A 161 9.18 -4.29 8.39
C ARG A 161 10.25 -5.37 8.54
N LEU A 162 10.06 -6.54 7.94
CA LEU A 162 11.06 -7.61 7.95
C LEU A 162 12.32 -7.23 7.17
N LYS A 163 12.22 -6.43 6.10
CA LYS A 163 13.39 -5.91 5.36
C LYS A 163 14.30 -5.03 6.23
N GLY A 164 13.75 -4.35 7.25
CA GLY A 164 14.53 -3.54 8.18
C GLY A 164 15.54 -4.34 9.03
N PHE A 165 15.45 -5.67 9.05
CA PHE A 165 16.42 -6.56 9.70
C PHE A 165 17.57 -7.00 8.76
N LEU A 166 17.49 -6.70 7.47
CA LEU A 166 18.55 -6.95 6.49
C LEU A 166 19.27 -5.64 6.13
N SER A 167 20.56 -5.73 5.84
CA SER A 167 21.26 -4.56 5.31
C SER A 167 20.64 -4.17 3.95
N PRO A 168 20.56 -2.86 3.62
CA PRO A 168 19.97 -2.40 2.36
C PRO A 168 20.60 -3.04 1.12
N GLN A 169 21.92 -3.31 1.15
CA GLN A 169 22.66 -3.94 0.06
C GLN A 169 22.24 -5.40 -0.14
N ILE A 170 22.10 -6.17 0.94
CA ILE A 170 21.63 -7.56 0.90
C ILE A 170 20.16 -7.59 0.46
N ALA A 171 19.30 -6.72 1.00
CA ALA A 171 17.91 -6.61 0.59
C ALA A 171 17.77 -6.28 -0.90
N LYS A 172 18.63 -5.40 -1.45
CA LYS A 172 18.66 -5.05 -2.87
C LYS A 172 19.00 -6.25 -3.75
N VAL A 173 19.99 -7.04 -3.36
CA VAL A 173 20.39 -8.26 -4.09
C VAL A 173 19.28 -9.30 -4.05
N VAL A 174 18.69 -9.59 -2.90
CA VAL A 174 17.60 -10.55 -2.74
C VAL A 174 16.37 -10.18 -3.56
N LEU A 175 16.07 -8.87 -3.68
CA LEU A 175 14.87 -8.40 -4.39
C LEU A 175 15.08 -8.20 -5.90
N SER A 176 16.32 -7.88 -6.33
CA SER A 176 16.60 -7.59 -7.73
C SER A 176 16.98 -8.82 -8.55
N SER A 177 17.34 -9.92 -7.90
CA SER A 177 17.84 -11.11 -8.57
C SER A 177 16.87 -12.29 -8.41
N ALA A 178 16.43 -12.83 -9.53
CA ALA A 178 15.84 -14.17 -9.59
C ALA A 178 16.89 -15.26 -9.32
N ASP A 179 18.17 -14.89 -9.24
CA ASP A 179 19.30 -15.81 -9.11
C ASP A 179 19.61 -16.03 -7.62
N LYS A 180 19.22 -17.19 -7.11
CA LYS A 180 19.47 -17.61 -5.71
C LYS A 180 20.97 -17.76 -5.37
N ASN A 181 21.84 -17.80 -6.38
CA ASN A 181 23.27 -18.12 -6.24
C ASN A 181 24.11 -16.90 -5.77
N LEU A 182 23.54 -15.70 -5.75
CA LEU A 182 24.27 -14.47 -5.38
C LEU A 182 24.69 -14.41 -3.90
N LEU A 183 24.08 -15.20 -3.05
CA LEU A 183 24.41 -15.31 -1.63
C LEU A 183 25.17 -16.60 -1.29
N GLU A 184 25.47 -17.46 -2.28
CA GLU A 184 26.29 -18.64 -2.10
C GLU A 184 27.71 -18.28 -1.65
N SER A 185 28.35 -19.23 -0.96
CA SER A 185 29.70 -19.04 -0.43
C SER A 185 30.71 -18.80 -1.54
N HIS A 186 31.38 -17.66 -1.52
CA HIS A 186 32.41 -17.30 -2.50
C HIS A 186 33.55 -16.52 -1.85
N ARG A 187 34.70 -16.46 -2.54
CA ARG A 187 35.88 -15.73 -2.08
C ARG A 187 36.00 -14.41 -2.82
N ARG A 188 36.11 -13.33 -2.07
CA ARG A 188 36.30 -11.98 -2.64
C ARG A 188 37.27 -11.14 -1.79
N GLU A 189 37.93 -10.19 -2.42
CA GLU A 189 38.69 -9.17 -1.72
C GLU A 189 37.73 -8.09 -1.23
N ILE A 190 37.76 -7.80 0.08
CA ILE A 190 36.90 -6.83 0.77
C ILE A 190 37.74 -5.84 1.58
N THR A 191 37.15 -4.71 1.92
CA THR A 191 37.65 -3.85 2.98
C THR A 191 36.68 -3.94 4.16
N ALA A 192 37.16 -4.46 5.29
CA ALA A 192 36.39 -4.62 6.53
C ALA A 192 36.64 -3.41 7.45
N VAL A 193 35.57 -2.89 8.03
CA VAL A 193 35.58 -1.76 8.98
C VAL A 193 34.94 -2.21 10.26
N PHE A 194 35.61 -2.01 11.38
CA PHE A 194 35.10 -2.20 12.73
C PHE A 194 35.05 -0.86 13.45
N CYS A 195 33.90 -0.57 14.02
CA CYS A 195 33.68 0.62 14.86
C CYS A 195 33.30 0.17 16.27
N ASP A 196 33.77 0.87 17.28
CA ASP A 196 33.49 0.54 18.69
C ASP A 196 33.54 1.79 19.56
N LEU A 197 32.68 1.85 20.59
CA LEU A 197 32.69 2.94 21.55
C LEU A 197 33.68 2.67 22.66
N ARG A 198 34.49 3.66 23.01
CA ARG A 198 35.41 3.62 24.12
C ARG A 198 34.70 3.97 25.41
N GLY A 199 34.91 3.16 26.45
CA GLY A 199 34.26 3.36 27.74
C GLY A 199 32.82 2.88 27.84
N PHE A 200 32.29 2.23 26.80
CA PHE A 200 30.88 1.80 26.76
C PHE A 200 30.55 0.80 27.89
N THR A 201 31.40 -0.19 28.18
CA THR A 201 31.14 -1.17 29.22
C THR A 201 30.96 -0.50 30.60
N ALA A 202 31.86 0.41 30.99
CA ALA A 202 31.75 1.14 32.25
C ALA A 202 30.52 2.06 32.27
N PHE A 203 30.19 2.67 31.15
CA PHE A 203 28.96 3.45 31.00
C PHE A 203 27.71 2.57 31.17
N ALA A 204 27.63 1.43 30.52
CA ALA A 204 26.48 0.53 30.57
C ALA A 204 26.30 -0.10 32.00
N GLU A 205 27.37 -0.24 32.77
CA GLU A 205 27.30 -0.72 34.16
C GLU A 205 26.81 0.36 35.13
N SER A 206 27.02 1.63 34.82
CA SER A 206 26.77 2.74 35.78
C SER A 206 25.56 3.63 35.40
N ALA A 207 25.11 3.62 34.14
CA ALA A 207 24.02 4.43 33.68
C ALA A 207 22.67 3.69 33.79
N GLU A 208 21.57 4.46 33.82
CA GLU A 208 20.24 3.89 33.75
C GLU A 208 19.99 3.22 32.36
N PRO A 209 19.28 2.08 32.32
CA PRO A 209 19.06 1.34 31.06
C PRO A 209 18.45 2.20 29.92
N GLU A 210 17.59 3.16 30.27
CA GLU A 210 16.96 4.08 29.31
C GLU A 210 17.99 5.03 28.69
N ASP A 211 18.99 5.46 29.43
CA ASP A 211 20.08 6.31 28.96
C ASP A 211 21.00 5.53 28.04
N VAL A 212 21.33 4.29 28.40
CA VAL A 212 22.12 3.38 27.56
C VAL A 212 21.40 3.18 26.22
N PHE A 213 20.09 2.90 26.26
CA PHE A 213 19.30 2.67 25.07
C PHE A 213 19.21 3.94 24.18
N ARG A 214 19.05 5.11 24.79
CA ARG A 214 19.03 6.40 24.07
C ARG A 214 20.37 6.69 23.38
N VAL A 215 21.48 6.52 24.06
CA VAL A 215 22.84 6.68 23.50
C VAL A 215 23.06 5.73 22.35
N MET A 216 22.70 4.46 22.49
CA MET A 216 22.83 3.47 21.43
C MET A 216 21.97 3.79 20.20
N GLN A 217 20.74 4.28 20.39
CA GLN A 217 19.89 4.71 19.29
C GLN A 217 20.46 5.92 18.53
N GLU A 218 20.98 6.92 19.24
CA GLU A 218 21.61 8.09 18.65
C GLU A 218 22.86 7.68 17.85
N TYR A 219 23.69 6.83 18.44
CA TYR A 219 24.89 6.28 17.84
C TYR A 219 24.61 5.49 16.56
N TYR A 220 23.73 4.48 16.62
CA TYR A 220 23.39 3.69 15.44
C TYR A 220 22.71 4.49 14.35
N ARG A 221 21.89 5.47 14.70
CA ARG A 221 21.27 6.36 13.72
C ARG A 221 22.30 7.24 13.00
N CYS A 222 23.30 7.67 13.73
CA CYS A 222 24.44 8.43 13.21
C CYS A 222 25.22 7.59 12.21
N LEU A 223 25.72 6.42 12.63
CA LEU A 223 26.53 5.55 11.78
C LEU A 223 25.77 4.97 10.61
N GLY A 224 24.47 4.65 10.77
CA GLY A 224 23.63 4.11 9.70
C GLY A 224 23.55 5.03 8.49
N ARG A 225 23.46 6.35 8.69
CA ARG A 225 23.47 7.34 7.61
C ARG A 225 24.75 7.31 6.79
N SER A 226 25.90 7.23 7.47
CA SER A 226 27.21 7.14 6.80
C SER A 226 27.36 5.80 6.07
N ILE A 227 26.91 4.67 6.66
CA ILE A 227 26.93 3.36 6.00
C ILE A 227 26.13 3.40 4.70
N GLU A 228 24.92 3.93 4.70
CA GLU A 228 24.06 4.05 3.52
C GLU A 228 24.66 4.98 2.47
N ARG A 229 25.18 6.14 2.88
CA ARG A 229 25.78 7.14 1.99
C ARG A 229 26.98 6.60 1.22
N PHE A 230 27.83 5.82 1.88
CA PHE A 230 29.02 5.22 1.28
C PHE A 230 28.79 3.82 0.69
N GLU A 231 27.55 3.33 0.75
CA GLU A 231 27.16 2.01 0.24
C GLU A 231 27.89 0.84 0.92
N GLY A 232 28.21 0.98 2.22
CA GLY A 232 28.80 -0.08 3.02
C GLY A 232 27.78 -1.18 3.35
N THR A 233 28.21 -2.43 3.36
CA THR A 233 27.37 -3.56 3.78
C THR A 233 27.53 -3.77 5.27
N LEU A 234 26.49 -3.43 6.05
CA LEU A 234 26.44 -3.75 7.47
C LEU A 234 26.19 -5.25 7.64
N GLU A 235 27.15 -5.96 8.26
CA GLU A 235 26.99 -7.38 8.57
C GLU A 235 26.17 -7.57 9.84
N ARG A 236 26.63 -6.98 10.94
CA ARG A 236 25.98 -7.13 12.26
C ARG A 236 26.38 -6.04 13.23
N PHE A 237 25.55 -5.92 14.26
CA PHE A 237 25.85 -5.22 15.49
C PHE A 237 26.47 -6.19 16.49
N VAL A 238 27.55 -5.81 17.18
CA VAL A 238 28.23 -6.61 18.20
C VAL A 238 28.34 -5.77 19.45
N GLY A 239 27.27 -5.76 20.28
CA GLY A 239 27.17 -4.81 21.37
C GLY A 239 27.15 -3.37 20.86
N ASP A 240 28.10 -2.55 21.31
CA ASP A 240 28.35 -1.20 20.81
C ASP A 240 29.19 -1.17 19.52
N GLY A 241 29.74 -2.32 19.09
CA GLY A 241 30.53 -2.45 17.88
C GLY A 241 29.69 -2.74 16.64
N LEU A 242 30.21 -2.33 15.49
CA LEU A 242 29.65 -2.64 14.17
C LEU A 242 30.72 -3.27 13.29
N LEU A 243 30.30 -4.27 12.52
CA LEU A 243 31.09 -4.82 11.41
C LEU A 243 30.45 -4.42 10.09
N ILE A 244 31.23 -3.72 9.28
CA ILE A 244 30.84 -3.23 7.95
C ILE A 244 31.90 -3.72 6.97
N PHE A 245 31.51 -4.05 5.75
CA PHE A 245 32.47 -4.34 4.69
C PHE A 245 32.03 -3.72 3.36
N PHE A 246 32.99 -3.59 2.43
CA PHE A 246 32.83 -3.03 1.10
C PHE A 246 33.24 -4.03 0.02
N ASN A 247 32.69 -3.89 -1.19
CA ASN A 247 32.91 -4.71 -2.36
C ASN A 247 32.13 -6.03 -2.38
N ASP A 248 31.16 -6.22 -1.49
CA ASP A 248 30.28 -7.36 -1.46
C ASP A 248 28.98 -7.04 -0.72
N PRO A 249 27.80 -7.56 -1.07
CA PRO A 249 27.49 -8.36 -2.25
C PRO A 249 27.55 -7.54 -3.55
N LEU A 250 27.51 -6.23 -3.47
CA LEU A 250 27.61 -5.34 -4.60
C LEU A 250 29.09 -4.96 -4.85
N PRO A 251 29.58 -5.11 -6.10
CA PRO A 251 30.94 -4.71 -6.46
C PRO A 251 31.16 -3.22 -6.23
N CYS A 252 32.33 -2.89 -5.71
CA CYS A 252 32.77 -1.52 -5.47
C CYS A 252 34.19 -1.33 -6.04
N PRO A 253 34.45 -0.36 -6.92
CA PRO A 253 35.74 -0.19 -7.58
C PRO A 253 36.84 0.34 -6.63
N ASP A 254 36.44 1.03 -5.55
CA ASP A 254 37.32 1.73 -4.63
C ASP A 254 36.99 1.42 -3.13
N PRO A 255 36.96 0.15 -2.71
CA PRO A 255 36.42 -0.22 -1.41
C PRO A 255 37.17 0.38 -0.22
N SER A 256 38.51 0.44 -0.29
CA SER A 256 39.32 1.04 0.79
C SER A 256 39.19 2.57 0.86
N VAL A 257 39.04 3.23 -0.29
CA VAL A 257 38.81 4.69 -0.36
C VAL A 257 37.47 5.05 0.29
N ARG A 258 36.40 4.34 -0.09
CA ARG A 258 35.07 4.55 0.49
C ARG A 258 35.05 4.25 1.98
N ALA A 259 35.67 3.16 2.40
CA ALA A 259 35.78 2.77 3.80
C ALA A 259 36.46 3.85 4.66
N VAL A 260 37.58 4.40 4.18
CA VAL A 260 38.31 5.45 4.93
C VAL A 260 37.53 6.77 4.93
N ARG A 261 36.91 7.16 3.82
CA ARG A 261 36.04 8.35 3.81
C ARG A 261 34.89 8.23 4.77
N MET A 262 34.19 7.06 4.78
CA MET A 262 33.14 6.75 5.74
C MET A 262 33.66 6.82 7.17
N ALA A 263 34.80 6.21 7.45
CA ALA A 263 35.40 6.20 8.78
C ALA A 263 35.72 7.61 9.30
N VAL A 264 36.24 8.49 8.43
CA VAL A 264 36.52 9.90 8.79
C VAL A 264 35.22 10.65 9.08
N GLU A 265 34.16 10.47 8.25
CA GLU A 265 32.86 11.07 8.48
C GLU A 265 32.27 10.58 9.82
N MET A 266 32.25 9.26 10.05
CA MET A 266 31.77 8.66 11.29
C MET A 266 32.50 9.21 12.52
N ARG A 267 33.84 9.29 12.48
CA ARG A 267 34.62 9.86 13.56
C ARG A 267 34.18 11.27 13.91
N ASN A 268 34.01 12.11 12.90
CA ASN A 268 33.63 13.51 13.12
C ASN A 268 32.20 13.65 13.66
N GLU A 269 31.26 12.86 13.15
CA GLU A 269 29.88 12.87 13.62
C GLU A 269 29.74 12.31 15.05
N VAL A 270 30.45 11.22 15.38
CA VAL A 270 30.45 10.64 16.73
C VAL A 270 31.17 11.56 17.73
N ALA A 271 32.21 12.28 17.31
CA ALA A 271 32.85 13.30 18.17
C ALA A 271 31.84 14.38 18.61
N ALA A 272 30.98 14.85 17.70
CA ALA A 272 29.91 15.80 18.03
C ALA A 272 28.88 15.19 19.00
N LEU A 273 28.53 13.90 18.82
CA LEU A 273 27.66 13.19 19.77
C LEU A 273 28.32 13.01 21.14
N ALA A 274 29.61 12.67 21.17
CA ALA A 274 30.36 12.48 22.43
C ALA A 274 30.41 13.76 23.26
N GLU A 275 30.49 14.93 22.62
CA GLU A 275 30.40 16.21 23.32
C GLU A 275 29.00 16.42 23.95
N LYS A 276 27.93 16.08 23.19
CA LYS A 276 26.58 16.09 23.71
C LYS A 276 26.43 15.14 24.91
N TRP A 277 26.89 13.90 24.79
CA TRP A 277 26.80 12.92 25.86
C TRP A 277 27.62 13.33 27.12
N ARG A 278 28.76 13.98 26.91
CA ARG A 278 29.57 14.53 27.99
C ARG A 278 28.83 15.58 28.83
N SER A 279 27.95 16.38 28.17
CA SER A 279 27.10 17.35 28.87
C SER A 279 26.07 16.68 29.80
N PHE A 280 25.80 15.39 29.62
CA PHE A 280 24.97 14.56 30.50
C PHE A 280 25.78 13.69 31.45
N GLY A 281 27.11 13.89 31.50
CA GLY A 281 28.00 13.13 32.39
C GLY A 281 28.56 11.83 31.81
N HIS A 282 28.27 11.52 30.54
CA HIS A 282 28.69 10.29 29.87
C HIS A 282 29.99 10.51 29.08
N HIS A 283 31.07 9.85 29.46
CA HIS A 283 32.37 9.98 28.80
C HIS A 283 32.63 8.80 27.87
N LEU A 284 32.19 8.94 26.61
CA LEU A 284 32.34 7.94 25.57
C LEU A 284 33.27 8.46 24.48
N GLY A 285 34.16 7.59 24.00
CA GLY A 285 35.03 7.85 22.86
C GLY A 285 34.68 6.92 21.70
N PHE A 286 35.42 7.04 20.59
CA PHE A 286 35.13 6.27 19.37
C PHE A 286 36.44 5.84 18.67
N GLY A 287 36.57 4.54 18.38
CA GLY A 287 37.70 3.97 17.69
C GLY A 287 37.27 3.16 16.46
N ILE A 288 38.08 3.22 15.40
CA ILE A 288 37.79 2.53 14.13
C ILE A 288 39.02 1.74 13.68
N GLY A 289 38.80 0.50 13.23
CA GLY A 289 39.80 -0.31 12.53
C GLY A 289 39.39 -0.65 11.12
N VAL A 290 40.28 -0.47 10.14
CA VAL A 290 40.03 -0.78 8.74
C VAL A 290 41.12 -1.70 8.19
N ALA A 291 40.74 -2.79 7.56
CA ALA A 291 41.67 -3.74 6.95
C ALA A 291 41.18 -4.22 5.59
N ALA A 292 42.10 -4.45 4.65
CA ALA A 292 41.81 -4.94 3.31
C ALA A 292 42.40 -6.33 3.06
N GLY A 293 41.63 -7.22 2.43
CA GLY A 293 42.08 -8.54 2.07
C GLY A 293 41.00 -9.51 1.66
N TYR A 294 41.33 -10.76 1.45
CA TYR A 294 40.38 -11.78 1.05
C TYR A 294 39.60 -12.35 2.22
N ALA A 295 38.29 -12.49 2.01
CA ALA A 295 37.38 -13.20 2.88
C ALA A 295 36.56 -14.21 2.07
N THR A 296 35.99 -15.20 2.74
CA THR A 296 34.88 -16.01 2.23
C THR A 296 33.62 -15.38 2.73
N LEU A 297 32.71 -15.04 1.79
CA LEU A 297 31.42 -14.43 2.07
C LEU A 297 30.30 -15.37 1.66
N GLY A 298 29.18 -15.31 2.34
CA GLY A 298 28.05 -16.14 2.05
C GLY A 298 27.09 -16.26 3.22
N GLU A 299 26.04 -17.04 3.02
CA GLU A 299 25.06 -17.34 4.08
C GLU A 299 25.67 -18.28 5.11
N VAL A 300 25.58 -17.91 6.36
CA VAL A 300 26.00 -18.71 7.52
C VAL A 300 24.85 -18.81 8.51
N GLY A 301 24.55 -20.00 8.97
CA GLY A 301 23.47 -20.21 9.93
C GLY A 301 22.94 -21.63 9.92
N TYR A 302 21.69 -21.76 10.32
CA TYR A 302 20.95 -23.03 10.32
C TYR A 302 19.53 -22.81 9.79
N GLU A 303 18.82 -23.89 9.47
CA GLU A 303 17.47 -23.82 8.91
C GLU A 303 16.55 -22.90 9.71
N GLY A 304 16.04 -21.87 9.05
CA GLY A 304 15.18 -20.82 9.63
C GLY A 304 15.91 -19.60 10.18
N ARG A 305 17.26 -19.59 10.27
CA ARG A 305 18.03 -18.41 10.71
C ARG A 305 19.40 -18.34 10.04
N PHE A 306 19.48 -17.56 9.00
CA PHE A 306 20.70 -17.26 8.26
C PHE A 306 21.08 -15.81 8.40
N HIS A 307 22.37 -15.51 8.29
CA HIS A 307 22.88 -14.17 8.08
C HIS A 307 24.00 -14.21 7.05
N TYR A 308 24.17 -13.13 6.33
CA TYR A 308 25.23 -12.99 5.34
C TYR A 308 26.49 -12.53 6.06
N ALA A 309 27.55 -13.30 6.00
CA ALA A 309 28.76 -13.10 6.80
C ALA A 309 30.03 -13.11 5.96
N ALA A 310 31.01 -12.37 6.44
CA ALA A 310 32.39 -12.37 5.94
C ALA A 310 33.31 -13.13 6.94
N ILE A 311 33.97 -14.19 6.49
CA ILE A 311 34.88 -14.98 7.31
C ILE A 311 36.29 -14.92 6.70
N GLY A 312 37.28 -14.46 7.48
CA GLY A 312 38.64 -14.38 7.01
C GLY A 312 39.58 -13.63 7.94
N THR A 313 40.89 -13.73 7.68
CA THR A 313 41.91 -13.00 8.48
C THR A 313 41.75 -11.49 8.40
N VAL A 314 41.24 -10.96 7.29
CA VAL A 314 40.96 -9.53 7.12
C VAL A 314 39.92 -9.02 8.13
N VAL A 315 38.89 -9.84 8.39
CA VAL A 315 37.84 -9.51 9.36
C VAL A 315 38.40 -9.45 10.77
N ASN A 316 39.21 -10.48 11.12
CA ASN A 316 39.89 -10.51 12.41
C ASN A 316 40.89 -9.35 12.56
N LEU A 317 41.64 -9.01 11.51
CA LEU A 317 42.58 -7.89 11.52
C LEU A 317 41.86 -6.57 11.76
N GLY A 318 40.79 -6.29 11.00
CA GLY A 318 39.97 -5.09 11.19
C GLY A 318 39.42 -4.98 12.62
N ALA A 319 38.90 -6.08 13.17
CA ALA A 319 38.43 -6.13 14.57
C ALA A 319 39.52 -5.81 15.57
N ARG A 320 40.73 -6.36 15.42
CA ARG A 320 41.83 -6.07 16.30
C ARG A 320 42.33 -4.63 16.20
N LEU A 321 42.47 -4.09 14.99
CA LEU A 321 42.79 -2.68 14.78
C LEU A 321 41.72 -1.79 15.43
N GLY A 322 40.45 -2.13 15.27
CA GLY A 322 39.34 -1.43 15.92
C GLY A 322 39.46 -1.44 17.45
N SER A 323 39.78 -2.58 18.05
CA SER A 323 39.94 -2.70 19.49
C SER A 323 41.16 -1.91 20.03
N GLU A 324 42.25 -1.82 19.28
CA GLU A 324 43.47 -1.09 19.68
C GLU A 324 43.35 0.44 19.41
N ALA A 325 42.46 0.86 18.57
CA ALA A 325 42.30 2.27 18.27
C ALA A 325 41.85 3.07 19.50
N ALA A 326 42.60 4.08 19.90
CA ALA A 326 42.19 5.00 20.93
C ALA A 326 41.03 5.92 20.49
N ASP A 327 40.52 6.74 21.40
CA ASP A 327 39.49 7.73 21.07
C ASP A 327 39.91 8.64 19.90
N GLY A 328 39.04 8.76 18.92
CA GLY A 328 39.28 9.55 17.71
C GLY A 328 40.26 8.93 16.71
N GLN A 329 40.81 7.73 16.95
CA GLN A 329 41.74 7.06 16.05
C GLN A 329 41.02 6.20 15.01
N ILE A 330 41.57 6.22 13.78
CA ILE A 330 41.21 5.32 12.67
C ILE A 330 42.46 4.55 12.29
N LEU A 331 42.59 3.30 12.80
CA LEU A 331 43.76 2.46 12.51
C LEU A 331 43.51 1.64 11.22
N ILE A 332 44.50 1.69 10.34
CA ILE A 332 44.46 0.99 9.04
C ILE A 332 45.71 0.10 8.89
N ASP A 333 45.55 -0.98 8.10
CA ASP A 333 46.67 -1.83 7.70
C ASP A 333 47.46 -1.25 6.50
N GLY A 334 48.57 -1.88 6.12
CA GLY A 334 49.44 -1.43 5.04
C GLY A 334 48.78 -1.48 3.65
N ARG A 335 47.80 -2.36 3.42
CA ARG A 335 47.06 -2.45 2.15
C ARG A 335 46.07 -1.30 2.02
N VAL A 336 45.31 -1.00 3.04
CA VAL A 336 44.44 0.18 3.07
C VAL A 336 45.23 1.44 2.93
N ARG A 337 46.38 1.56 3.65
CA ARG A 337 47.26 2.72 3.50
C ARG A 337 47.66 2.96 2.06
N ALA A 338 48.17 1.94 1.35
CA ALA A 338 48.59 2.07 -0.05
C ALA A 338 47.41 2.50 -0.96
N ALA A 339 46.21 2.01 -0.71
CA ALA A 339 45.00 2.35 -1.48
C ALA A 339 44.52 3.80 -1.25
N VAL A 340 44.84 4.41 -0.11
CA VAL A 340 44.34 5.75 0.26
C VAL A 340 45.43 6.83 0.30
N GLU A 341 46.65 6.52 -0.12
CA GLU A 341 47.78 7.43 -0.09
C GLU A 341 47.50 8.78 -0.76
N ALA A 342 46.75 8.76 -1.86
CA ALA A 342 46.41 9.98 -2.60
C ALA A 342 45.31 10.83 -1.94
N ILE A 343 44.54 10.26 -1.01
CA ILE A 343 43.30 10.90 -0.49
C ILE A 343 43.35 11.15 1.02
N ALA A 344 44.30 10.57 1.74
CA ALA A 344 44.34 10.65 3.21
C ALA A 344 45.78 10.85 3.74
N THR A 345 45.88 11.70 4.75
CA THR A 345 47.12 11.85 5.53
C THR A 345 47.13 10.78 6.61
N THR A 346 48.24 10.00 6.61
CA THR A 346 48.41 8.89 7.58
C THR A 346 49.69 9.07 8.36
N GLU A 347 49.67 8.61 9.61
CA GLU A 347 50.85 8.59 10.52
C GLU A 347 51.10 7.13 10.97
N SER A 348 52.36 6.71 10.91
CA SER A 348 52.75 5.37 11.41
C SER A 348 52.59 5.27 12.92
N VAL A 349 51.86 4.23 13.35
CA VAL A 349 51.75 3.88 14.77
C VAL A 349 52.82 2.86 15.17
N GLY A 350 53.49 2.23 14.20
CA GLY A 350 54.45 1.18 14.40
C GLY A 350 53.86 -0.22 14.27
N GLU A 351 54.62 -1.20 14.78
CA GLU A 351 54.21 -2.61 14.80
C GLU A 351 53.37 -2.91 16.03
N LEU A 352 52.14 -3.41 15.77
CA LEU A 352 51.22 -3.84 16.82
C LEU A 352 51.20 -5.36 16.92
N THR A 353 51.42 -5.87 18.15
CA THR A 353 51.23 -7.30 18.46
C THR A 353 49.75 -7.51 18.81
N LEU A 354 48.97 -7.98 17.83
CA LEU A 354 47.53 -8.14 17.97
C LEU A 354 47.15 -9.55 18.42
N LYS A 355 46.27 -9.65 19.40
CA LYS A 355 45.83 -10.95 19.97
C LYS A 355 45.25 -11.88 18.87
N GLY A 356 45.85 -13.09 18.73
CA GLY A 356 45.41 -14.09 17.78
C GLY A 356 46.03 -14.00 16.40
N LEU A 357 46.85 -12.97 16.12
CA LEU A 357 47.69 -12.92 14.93
C LEU A 357 49.12 -13.39 15.25
N ARG A 358 49.71 -14.16 14.33
CA ARG A 358 51.03 -14.76 14.52
C ARG A 358 52.19 -13.79 14.35
N LEU A 359 51.99 -12.78 13.55
CA LEU A 359 53.01 -11.78 13.22
C LEU A 359 52.52 -10.38 13.62
N PRO A 360 53.44 -9.50 14.06
CA PRO A 360 53.12 -8.09 14.26
C PRO A 360 52.59 -7.45 12.95
N VAL A 361 51.69 -6.50 13.10
CA VAL A 361 51.12 -5.78 12.00
C VAL A 361 51.51 -4.32 12.04
N HIS A 362 52.09 -3.80 10.99
CA HIS A 362 52.37 -2.39 10.89
C HIS A 362 51.07 -1.61 10.64
N ALA A 363 50.70 -0.77 11.60
CA ALA A 363 49.48 0.00 11.60
C ALA A 363 49.72 1.49 11.38
N PHE A 364 48.73 2.15 10.79
CA PHE A 364 48.76 3.60 10.51
C PHE A 364 47.48 4.24 11.01
N ASN A 365 47.60 5.44 11.56
CA ASN A 365 46.44 6.25 11.95
C ASN A 365 46.07 7.24 10.86
N VAL A 366 44.83 7.30 10.42
CA VAL A 366 44.30 8.28 9.49
C VAL A 366 44.03 9.60 10.21
N ARG A 367 44.82 10.63 9.92
CA ARG A 367 44.68 11.96 10.52
C ARG A 367 43.52 12.73 9.90
N GLY A 368 43.37 12.64 8.59
CA GLY A 368 42.31 13.34 7.84
C GLY A 368 42.40 13.05 6.34
N LEU A 369 41.41 13.57 5.60
CA LEU A 369 41.40 13.53 4.17
C LEU A 369 42.22 14.73 3.62
N VAL A 370 42.88 14.52 2.51
CA VAL A 370 43.54 15.60 1.74
C VAL A 370 42.45 16.39 1.04
N ALA A 371 42.52 17.73 1.12
CA ALA A 371 41.52 18.64 0.56
C ALA A 371 41.50 18.60 -0.98
#